data_cc612d88d391fc25c0a2bdf52c725c28
#
_entry.id   cc612d88d391fc25c0a2bdf52c725c28
#
_cell.length_a   1.000
_cell.length_b   1.000
_cell.length_c   1.000
_cell.angle_alpha   90.00
_cell.angle_beta   90.00
_cell.angle_gamma   90.00
#
_symmetry.space_group_name_H-M   'P 1'
#
loop_
_entity.id
_entity.type
_entity.pdbx_description
1 polymer ?
#
loop_
_entity_poly.entity_id
_entity_poly.type
_entity_poly.pdbx_seq_one_letter_code
_entity_poly.pdbx_strand_id
1 'polypeptide(L)'
;MADVQKIKALVDEKADKFVGVANQVWSTPELGFKEEKSAAALIAALESEGFKVTTGLAGIPTAFVGVWGEGHPAIGLLGEFDALPGLSQEAGNDVHTPV
;
A
#
# COMPACT_ATOMS: atom_id res chain seq x y z
N MET A 1 -5.33 12.99 -23.61
CA MET A 1 -4.72 13.85 -22.57
C MET A 1 -5.45 13.64 -21.25
N ALA A 2 -4.72 13.53 -20.15
CA ALA A 2 -5.33 13.37 -18.84
C ALA A 2 -6.04 14.67 -18.42
N ASP A 3 -7.25 14.51 -17.86
CA ASP A 3 -7.99 15.61 -17.26
C ASP A 3 -7.58 15.74 -15.79
N VAL A 4 -6.79 16.78 -15.51
CA VAL A 4 -6.25 17.04 -14.17
C VAL A 4 -7.37 17.22 -13.14
N GLN A 5 -8.46 17.87 -13.48
CA GLN A 5 -9.57 18.11 -12.55
C GLN A 5 -10.28 16.81 -12.21
N LYS A 6 -10.45 15.92 -13.19
CA LYS A 6 -11.02 14.59 -12.96
C LYS A 6 -10.12 13.74 -12.09
N ILE A 7 -8.80 13.78 -12.31
CA ILE A 7 -7.83 13.05 -11.49
C ILE A 7 -7.88 13.55 -10.04
N LYS A 8 -7.90 14.86 -9.83
CA LYS A 8 -8.01 15.45 -8.48
C LYS A 8 -9.30 15.00 -7.78
N ALA A 9 -10.42 15.03 -8.48
CA ALA A 9 -11.70 14.60 -7.92
C ALA A 9 -11.68 13.12 -7.51
N LEU A 10 -11.07 12.26 -8.31
CA LEU A 10 -10.92 10.84 -7.99
C LEU A 10 -10.02 10.62 -6.77
N VAL A 11 -8.92 11.37 -6.66
CA VAL A 11 -8.03 11.31 -5.50
C VAL A 11 -8.78 11.75 -4.24
N ASP A 12 -9.51 12.85 -4.30
CA ASP A 12 -10.29 13.36 -3.16
C ASP A 12 -11.38 12.36 -2.74
N GLU A 13 -12.06 11.75 -3.70
CA GLU A 13 -13.09 10.74 -3.44
C GLU A 13 -12.55 9.52 -2.69
N LYS A 14 -11.32 9.11 -3.02
CA LYS A 14 -10.69 7.91 -2.45
C LYS A 14 -9.77 8.20 -1.27
N ALA A 15 -9.60 9.47 -0.90
CA ALA A 15 -8.64 9.88 0.13
C ALA A 15 -8.86 9.16 1.48
N ASP A 16 -10.09 9.14 1.99
CA ASP A 16 -10.40 8.52 3.28
C ASP A 16 -10.06 7.03 3.29
N LYS A 17 -10.37 6.33 2.19
CA LYS A 17 -10.06 4.91 2.06
C LYS A 17 -8.56 4.66 2.13
N PHE A 18 -7.77 5.39 1.36
CA PHE A 18 -6.33 5.14 1.27
C PHE A 18 -5.56 5.69 2.47
N VAL A 19 -6.01 6.77 3.08
CA VAL A 19 -5.48 7.21 4.38
C VAL A 19 -5.75 6.14 5.44
N GLY A 20 -6.92 5.52 5.42
CA GLY A 20 -7.24 4.38 6.29
C GLY A 20 -6.29 3.20 6.11
N VAL A 21 -5.98 2.84 4.86
CA VAL A 21 -5.00 1.77 4.56
C VAL A 21 -3.60 2.16 5.07
N ALA A 22 -3.18 3.40 4.82
CA ALA A 22 -1.89 3.91 5.28
C ALA A 22 -1.77 3.84 6.82
N ASN A 23 -2.81 4.25 7.53
CA ASN A 23 -2.85 4.20 8.99
C ASN A 23 -2.84 2.76 9.51
N GLN A 24 -3.50 1.85 8.81
CA GLN A 24 -3.48 0.42 9.15
C GLN A 24 -2.08 -0.16 9.05
N VAL A 25 -1.37 0.12 7.96
CA VAL A 25 0.02 -0.32 7.78
C VAL A 25 0.93 0.34 8.81
N TRP A 26 0.76 1.64 9.05
CA TRP A 26 1.52 2.38 10.05
C TRP A 26 1.37 1.79 11.45
N SER A 27 0.15 1.39 11.82
CA SER A 27 -0.16 0.82 13.15
C SER A 27 0.24 -0.65 13.28
N THR A 28 0.72 -1.27 12.21
CA THR A 28 1.13 -2.68 12.17
C THR A 28 2.56 -2.76 11.67
N PRO A 29 3.55 -2.27 12.44
CA PRO A 29 4.94 -2.28 12.00
C PRO A 29 5.47 -3.70 11.93
N GLU A 30 5.89 -4.11 10.74
CA GLU A 30 6.41 -5.45 10.45
C GLU A 30 7.73 -5.32 9.71
N LEU A 31 8.73 -6.07 10.15
CA LEU A 31 10.08 -6.03 9.57
C LEU A 31 10.10 -6.71 8.20
N GLY A 32 11.15 -6.42 7.42
CA GLY A 32 11.36 -6.99 6.09
C GLY A 32 11.22 -8.51 6.07
N PHE A 33 10.50 -9.03 5.09
CA PHE A 33 10.10 -10.44 4.92
C PHE A 33 9.09 -10.96 5.95
N LYS A 34 8.62 -10.13 6.88
CA LYS A 34 7.63 -10.47 7.90
C LYS A 34 6.35 -9.64 7.79
N GLU A 35 6.16 -8.91 6.68
CA GLU A 35 5.07 -7.96 6.48
C GLU A 35 3.74 -8.64 6.11
N GLU A 36 3.34 -9.68 6.85
CA GLU A 36 2.17 -10.48 6.50
C GLU A 36 0.86 -9.71 6.55
N LYS A 37 0.63 -8.97 7.64
CA LYS A 37 -0.61 -8.19 7.83
C LYS A 37 -0.66 -6.97 6.92
N SER A 38 0.48 -6.29 6.77
CA SER A 38 0.59 -5.13 5.89
C SER A 38 0.39 -5.52 4.44
N ALA A 39 1.01 -6.63 3.99
CA ALA A 39 0.78 -7.16 2.65
C ALA A 39 -0.69 -7.51 2.43
N ALA A 40 -1.33 -8.18 3.38
CA ALA A 40 -2.75 -8.54 3.28
C ALA A 40 -3.64 -7.30 3.13
N ALA A 41 -3.38 -6.24 3.91
CA ALA A 41 -4.14 -4.99 3.83
C ALA A 41 -3.97 -4.31 2.46
N LEU A 42 -2.75 -4.24 1.96
CA LEU A 42 -2.46 -3.63 0.65
C LEU A 42 -3.06 -4.45 -0.51
N ILE A 43 -2.94 -5.77 -0.44
CA ILE A 43 -3.54 -6.67 -1.44
C ILE A 43 -5.06 -6.49 -1.49
N ALA A 44 -5.72 -6.49 -0.32
CA ALA A 44 -7.15 -6.29 -0.25
C ALA A 44 -7.58 -4.94 -0.85
N ALA A 45 -6.81 -3.87 -0.59
CA ALA A 45 -7.08 -2.56 -1.17
C ALA A 45 -6.95 -2.57 -2.69
N LEU A 46 -5.91 -3.19 -3.24
CA LEU A 46 -5.72 -3.31 -4.68
C LEU A 46 -6.84 -4.13 -5.33
N GLU A 47 -7.18 -5.27 -4.76
CA GLU A 47 -8.24 -6.12 -5.29
C GLU A 47 -9.60 -5.41 -5.26
N SER A 48 -9.89 -4.63 -4.22
CA SER A 48 -11.12 -3.84 -4.12
C SER A 48 -11.23 -2.76 -5.20
N GLU A 49 -10.10 -2.33 -5.77
CA GLU A 49 -10.05 -1.36 -6.87
C GLU A 49 -9.96 -2.03 -8.26
N GLY A 50 -10.07 -3.34 -8.32
CA GLY A 50 -10.11 -4.07 -9.59
C GLY A 50 -8.76 -4.55 -10.11
N PHE A 51 -7.71 -4.47 -9.31
CA PHE A 51 -6.39 -4.99 -9.70
C PHE A 51 -6.36 -6.51 -9.58
N LYS A 52 -5.64 -7.16 -10.48
CA LYS A 52 -5.28 -8.56 -10.38
C LYS A 52 -3.98 -8.68 -9.59
N VAL A 53 -4.00 -9.36 -8.46
CA VAL A 53 -2.83 -9.48 -7.59
C VAL A 53 -2.22 -10.87 -7.68
N THR A 54 -0.90 -10.91 -7.85
CA THR A 54 -0.09 -12.13 -7.78
C THR A 54 0.84 -12.02 -6.58
N THR A 55 0.86 -13.05 -5.74
CA THR A 55 1.66 -13.08 -4.52
C THR A 55 2.81 -14.08 -4.63
N GLY A 56 3.73 -14.04 -3.68
CA GLY A 56 4.83 -14.99 -3.61
C GLY A 56 5.89 -14.81 -4.70
N LEU A 57 6.08 -13.58 -5.18
CA LEU A 57 7.06 -13.29 -6.21
C LEU A 57 8.46 -13.69 -5.76
N ALA A 58 9.21 -14.34 -6.65
CA ALA A 58 10.57 -14.81 -6.39
C ALA A 58 10.68 -15.69 -5.13
N GLY A 59 9.61 -16.36 -4.74
CA GLY A 59 9.59 -17.19 -3.53
C GLY A 59 9.50 -16.40 -2.23
N ILE A 60 9.21 -15.09 -2.30
CA ILE A 60 9.04 -14.23 -1.12
C ILE A 60 7.54 -14.15 -0.78
N PRO A 61 7.08 -14.73 0.34
CA PRO A 61 5.65 -14.81 0.62
C PRO A 61 4.93 -13.45 0.73
N THR A 62 5.63 -12.42 1.18
CA THR A 62 5.08 -11.07 1.36
C THR A 62 5.23 -10.17 0.13
N ALA A 63 5.91 -10.64 -0.92
CA ALA A 63 6.06 -9.88 -2.16
C ALA A 63 4.85 -10.10 -3.08
N PHE A 64 4.35 -9.04 -3.67
CA PHE A 64 3.21 -9.11 -4.57
C PHE A 64 3.27 -8.03 -5.64
N VAL A 65 2.52 -8.26 -6.71
CA VAL A 65 2.29 -7.27 -7.77
C VAL A 65 0.80 -7.19 -8.07
N GLY A 66 0.28 -5.98 -8.20
CA GLY A 66 -1.06 -5.73 -8.70
C GLY A 66 -0.99 -5.15 -10.10
N VAL A 67 -1.78 -5.71 -11.01
CA VAL A 67 -1.84 -5.26 -12.41
C VAL A 67 -3.26 -4.82 -12.74
N TRP A 68 -3.37 -3.66 -13.36
CA TRP A 68 -4.63 -3.13 -13.83
C TRP A 68 -4.53 -2.78 -15.32
N GLY A 69 -5.52 -3.21 -16.09
CA GLY A 69 -5.56 -2.94 -17.52
C GLY A 69 -4.68 -3.86 -18.34
N GLU A 70 -4.55 -3.55 -19.61
CA GLU A 70 -3.77 -4.32 -20.59
C GLU A 70 -3.19 -3.39 -21.65
N GLY A 71 -2.28 -3.94 -22.46
CA GLY A 71 -1.66 -3.19 -23.54
C GLY A 71 -0.34 -2.55 -23.16
N HIS A 72 0.14 -1.70 -24.04
CA HIS A 72 1.45 -1.01 -23.91
C HIS A 72 1.32 0.49 -24.13
N PRO A 73 2.16 1.31 -23.50
CA PRO A 73 3.18 0.92 -22.52
C PRO A 73 2.58 0.51 -21.18
N ALA A 74 3.29 -0.30 -20.41
CA ALA A 74 2.98 -0.59 -19.02
C ALA A 74 3.84 0.32 -18.13
N ILE A 75 3.21 0.96 -17.14
CA ILE A 75 3.87 1.84 -16.19
C ILE A 75 3.94 1.13 -14.85
N GLY A 76 5.14 1.00 -14.30
CA GLY A 76 5.37 0.36 -13.01
C GLY A 76 5.58 1.37 -11.89
N LEU A 77 4.96 1.10 -10.75
CA LEU A 77 5.16 1.84 -9.51
C LEU A 77 5.68 0.87 -8.47
N LEU A 78 6.78 1.21 -7.81
CA LEU A 78 7.39 0.39 -6.77
C LEU A 78 7.13 1.02 -5.41
N GLY A 79 6.61 0.23 -4.47
CA GLY A 79 6.42 0.64 -3.08
C GLY A 79 7.11 -0.31 -2.13
N GLU A 80 7.58 0.21 -1.01
CA GLU A 80 8.15 -0.54 0.09
C GLU A 80 7.32 -0.24 1.35
N PHE A 81 7.07 -1.25 2.18
CA PHE A 81 6.18 -1.09 3.34
C PHE A 81 6.69 -1.79 4.60
N ASP A 82 7.94 -2.23 4.59
CA ASP A 82 8.59 -2.80 5.77
C ASP A 82 8.92 -1.70 6.80
N ALA A 83 8.84 -2.07 8.07
CA ALA A 83 9.23 -1.19 9.17
C ALA A 83 10.69 -1.40 9.54
N LEU A 84 11.30 -0.35 10.08
CA LEU A 84 12.65 -0.43 10.63
C LEU A 84 12.58 -0.76 12.14
N PRO A 85 13.48 -1.60 12.66
CA PRO A 85 13.51 -1.94 14.08
C PRO A 85 13.64 -0.71 14.98
N GLY A 86 12.82 -0.66 16.04
CA GLY A 86 12.90 0.39 17.06
C GLY A 86 12.35 1.76 16.64
N LEU A 87 11.69 1.87 15.49
CA LEU A 87 11.18 3.15 14.98
C LEU A 87 9.64 3.20 14.88
N SER A 88 8.93 2.24 15.47
CA SER A 88 7.47 2.28 15.45
C SER A 88 6.94 3.53 16.19
N GLN A 89 5.83 4.07 15.72
CA GLN A 89 5.30 5.34 16.21
C GLN A 89 3.76 5.36 16.07
N GLU A 90 3.09 5.83 17.11
CA GLU A 90 1.66 6.07 17.04
C GLU A 90 1.33 7.16 16.02
N ALA A 91 0.32 6.90 15.18
CA ALA A 91 -0.09 7.84 14.14
C ALA A 91 -0.63 9.14 14.74
N GLY A 92 -0.23 10.29 14.17
CA GLY A 92 -0.71 11.60 14.59
C GLY A 92 -0.11 12.12 15.90
N ASN A 93 0.89 11.46 16.45
CA ASN A 93 1.55 11.88 17.69
C ASN A 93 2.96 12.39 17.37
N ASP A 94 3.32 13.56 17.87
CA ASP A 94 4.63 14.17 17.67
C ASP A 94 5.64 13.80 18.78
N VAL A 95 5.20 13.07 19.79
CA VAL A 95 6.04 12.50 20.84
C VAL A 95 6.29 11.04 20.53
N HIS A 96 7.53 10.55 20.70
CA HIS A 96 7.86 9.15 20.44
C HIS A 96 7.01 8.21 21.30
N THR A 97 6.10 7.52 20.65
CA THR A 97 5.13 6.60 21.28
C THR A 97 5.12 5.29 20.47
N PRO A 98 5.91 4.28 20.87
CA PRO A 98 5.97 3.00 20.16
C PRO A 98 4.62 2.29 20.13
N VAL A 99 4.37 1.55 19.04
CA VAL A 99 3.21 0.69 18.88
C VAL A 99 3.62 -0.76 18.73
#